data_43cc3c00d97704cffc71284db3084ccb
#
_entry.id   43cc3c00d97704cffc71284db3084ccb
#
_cell.length_a   1.000
_cell.length_b   1.000
_cell.length_c   1.000
_cell.angle_alpha   90.00
_cell.angle_beta   90.00
_cell.angle_gamma   90.00
#
_symmetry.space_group_name_H-M   'P 1'
#
loop_
_entity.id
_entity.type
_entity.pdbx_description
1 polymer ?
#
loop_
_entity_poly.entity_id
_entity_poly.type
_entity_poly.pdbx_seq_one_letter_code
_entity_poly.pdbx_strand_id
1 'polypeptide(L)'
;MPQNRSVPDVREKRRNWKKHMSEKDIKHLVFLDESGVNINMTRHYARAWKNQRAVDKTPLNTPCNTTVLSSIRLNGACAYTVYQGGTTAERFAEYLKTKLLPTLSKEDIIVMDNMRSHHAKVVKQLLDSSKVTYLYLPPYSPDLNPIEKMWSKLKAFLRKEKIRIASELPSAISKGFLTIR
;
A
#
# COMPACT_ATOMS: atom_id res chain seq x y z
N MET A 1 -18.39 -0.22 -2.68
CA MET A 1 -18.98 1.12 -2.90
C MET A 1 -18.69 1.63 -4.30
N PRO A 2 -19.44 1.22 -5.33
CA PRO A 2 -19.21 1.64 -6.73
C PRO A 2 -19.79 3.02 -7.08
N GLN A 3 -20.74 3.53 -6.29
CA GLN A 3 -21.56 4.67 -6.68
C GLN A 3 -20.81 6.00 -6.86
N ASN A 4 -19.74 6.25 -6.11
CA ASN A 4 -19.02 7.53 -6.20
C ASN A 4 -18.10 7.66 -7.43
N ARG A 5 -17.79 6.57 -8.15
CA ARG A 5 -16.99 6.61 -9.39
C ARG A 5 -17.77 7.13 -10.60
N SER A 6 -19.11 7.10 -10.53
CA SER A 6 -19.99 7.52 -11.62
C SER A 6 -20.31 9.01 -11.61
N VAL A 7 -19.91 9.76 -10.58
CA VAL A 7 -20.09 11.21 -10.52
C VAL A 7 -19.29 11.87 -11.66
N PRO A 8 -19.88 12.77 -12.47
CA PRO A 8 -19.24 13.37 -13.65
C PRO A 8 -17.89 13.99 -13.36
N ASP A 9 -17.75 14.72 -12.27
CA ASP A 9 -16.50 15.34 -11.81
C ASP A 9 -15.39 14.30 -11.55
N VAL A 10 -15.71 13.16 -10.95
CA VAL A 10 -14.73 12.08 -10.69
C VAL A 10 -14.29 11.42 -12.00
N ARG A 11 -15.22 11.22 -12.96
CA ARG A 11 -14.86 10.67 -14.28
C ARG A 11 -13.92 11.59 -15.04
N GLU A 12 -14.17 12.88 -14.99
CA GLU A 12 -13.31 13.85 -15.65
C GLU A 12 -11.92 13.92 -15.00
N LYS A 13 -11.83 13.99 -13.67
CA LYS A 13 -10.56 13.93 -12.93
C LYS A 13 -9.76 12.67 -13.27
N ARG A 14 -10.40 11.51 -13.37
CA ARG A 14 -9.75 10.25 -13.75
C ARG A 14 -9.27 10.25 -15.19
N ARG A 15 -10.03 10.82 -16.13
CA ARG A 15 -9.63 10.95 -17.54
C ARG A 15 -8.41 11.86 -17.67
N ASN A 16 -8.43 13.03 -17.02
CA ASN A 16 -7.34 13.99 -17.03
C ASN A 16 -6.08 13.41 -16.38
N TRP A 17 -6.24 12.68 -15.28
CA TRP A 17 -5.15 11.92 -14.64
C TRP A 17 -4.50 10.93 -15.61
N LYS A 18 -5.28 10.08 -16.27
CA LYS A 18 -4.74 9.10 -17.23
C LYS A 18 -3.98 9.77 -18.36
N LYS A 19 -4.50 10.88 -18.90
CA LYS A 19 -3.81 11.67 -19.92
C LYS A 19 -2.48 12.23 -19.39
N HIS A 20 -2.50 12.84 -18.20
CA HIS A 20 -1.30 13.39 -17.59
C HIS A 20 -0.25 12.29 -17.32
N MET A 21 -0.67 11.12 -16.86
CA MET A 21 0.24 10.01 -16.57
C MET A 21 0.80 9.34 -17.83
N SER A 22 0.09 9.37 -18.98
CA SER A 22 0.59 8.82 -20.24
C SER A 22 1.78 9.60 -20.81
N GLU A 23 2.01 10.82 -20.34
CA GLU A 23 3.12 11.68 -20.73
C GLU A 23 4.37 11.49 -19.81
N LYS A 24 4.25 10.69 -18.74
CA LYS A 24 5.33 10.47 -17.79
C LYS A 24 6.09 9.19 -18.08
N ASP A 25 7.41 9.20 -17.86
CA ASP A 25 8.19 7.96 -17.93
C ASP A 25 7.85 7.08 -16.72
N ILE A 26 7.33 5.90 -17.01
CA ILE A 26 6.93 4.92 -16.01
C ILE A 26 8.09 4.49 -15.09
N LYS A 27 9.34 4.62 -15.56
CA LYS A 27 10.54 4.27 -14.76
C LYS A 27 10.72 5.17 -13.55
N HIS A 28 10.25 6.41 -13.64
CA HIS A 28 10.34 7.39 -12.56
C HIS A 28 9.12 7.42 -11.63
N LEU A 29 8.11 6.62 -11.90
CA LEU A 29 6.92 6.57 -11.05
C LEU A 29 7.16 5.70 -9.80
N VAL A 30 6.85 6.28 -8.64
CA VAL A 30 6.96 5.63 -7.34
C VAL A 30 5.60 5.69 -6.66
N PHE A 31 4.89 4.58 -6.65
CA PHE A 31 3.57 4.48 -6.04
C PHE A 31 3.70 4.16 -4.56
N LEU A 32 2.95 4.85 -3.75
CA LEU A 32 2.98 4.82 -2.29
C LEU A 32 1.58 4.59 -1.74
N ASP A 33 1.46 3.71 -0.74
CA ASP A 33 0.18 3.39 -0.09
C ASP A 33 0.38 2.63 1.23
N GLU A 34 -0.69 2.49 2.01
CA GLU A 34 -0.75 1.74 3.25
C GLU A 34 -1.66 0.52 3.15
N SER A 35 -1.31 -0.52 3.88
CA SER A 35 -2.16 -1.68 4.00
C SER A 35 -2.16 -2.25 5.42
N GLY A 36 -3.36 -2.47 5.95
CA GLY A 36 -3.53 -3.18 7.21
C GLY A 36 -3.39 -4.70 7.04
N VAL A 37 -2.67 -5.32 7.96
CA VAL A 37 -2.54 -6.77 8.09
C VAL A 37 -2.68 -7.17 9.56
N ASN A 38 -3.08 -8.41 9.82
CA ASN A 38 -3.26 -8.92 11.17
C ASN A 38 -3.07 -10.44 11.23
N ILE A 39 -3.12 -11.00 12.42
CA ILE A 39 -2.89 -12.44 12.67
C ILE A 39 -4.12 -13.33 12.38
N ASN A 40 -5.28 -12.76 12.07
CA ASN A 40 -6.45 -13.55 11.69
C ASN A 40 -6.54 -13.83 10.18
N MET A 41 -5.52 -13.41 9.41
CA MET A 41 -5.50 -13.68 7.98
C MET A 41 -5.46 -15.17 7.70
N THR A 42 -6.43 -15.66 6.92
CA THR A 42 -6.53 -17.05 6.48
C THR A 42 -6.92 -17.12 5.02
N ARG A 43 -6.71 -18.29 4.40
CA ARG A 43 -7.11 -18.49 3.01
C ARG A 43 -8.63 -18.42 2.88
N HIS A 44 -9.11 -17.77 1.84
CA HIS A 44 -10.56 -17.67 1.58
C HIS A 44 -11.14 -18.95 0.99
N TYR A 45 -10.28 -19.79 0.40
CA TYR A 45 -10.67 -21.03 -0.27
C TYR A 45 -9.75 -22.17 0.15
N ALA A 46 -10.32 -23.35 0.31
CA ALA A 46 -9.60 -24.60 0.55
C ALA A 46 -10.28 -25.74 -0.22
N ARG A 47 -9.56 -26.83 -0.44
CA ARG A 47 -10.12 -28.06 -1.02
C ARG A 47 -10.17 -29.13 0.06
N ALA A 48 -11.25 -29.90 0.06
CA ALA A 48 -11.43 -31.09 0.88
C ALA A 48 -11.87 -32.25 0.00
N TRP A 49 -11.82 -33.48 0.52
CA TRP A 49 -12.36 -34.63 -0.17
C TRP A 49 -13.86 -34.49 -0.40
N LYS A 50 -14.38 -35.20 -1.41
CA LYS A 50 -15.81 -35.22 -1.70
C LYS A 50 -16.60 -35.49 -0.41
N ASN A 51 -17.68 -34.71 -0.19
CA ASN A 51 -18.53 -34.78 1.00
C ASN A 51 -17.85 -34.38 2.33
N GLN A 52 -16.67 -33.78 2.30
CA GLN A 52 -16.03 -33.24 3.49
C GLN A 52 -15.96 -31.71 3.41
N ARG A 53 -16.10 -31.05 4.57
CA ARG A 53 -15.95 -29.60 4.69
C ARG A 53 -14.49 -29.24 4.98
N ALA A 54 -13.94 -28.31 4.24
CA ALA A 54 -12.65 -27.71 4.60
C ALA A 54 -12.84 -26.83 5.85
N VAL A 55 -12.07 -27.11 6.91
CA VAL A 55 -12.12 -26.38 8.19
C VAL A 55 -10.76 -25.78 8.47
N ASP A 56 -10.73 -24.53 8.92
CA ASP A 56 -9.52 -23.85 9.39
C ASP A 56 -9.82 -23.08 10.68
N LYS A 57 -8.80 -22.93 11.55
CA LYS A 57 -8.92 -22.18 12.80
C LYS A 57 -8.25 -20.83 12.65
N THR A 58 -8.90 -19.77 13.11
CA THR A 58 -8.37 -18.40 13.09
C THR A 58 -8.69 -17.68 14.39
N PRO A 59 -7.82 -16.82 14.92
CA PRO A 59 -8.13 -15.99 16.08
C PRO A 59 -9.34 -15.09 15.77
N LEU A 60 -10.30 -15.02 16.69
CA LEU A 60 -11.49 -14.18 16.54
C LEU A 60 -11.19 -12.72 16.86
N ASN A 61 -10.43 -12.49 17.93
CA ASN A 61 -10.09 -11.14 18.38
C ASN A 61 -8.62 -10.86 18.10
N THR A 62 -8.36 -9.86 17.25
CA THR A 62 -7.01 -9.36 17.00
C THR A 62 -6.91 -7.95 17.59
N PRO A 63 -6.32 -7.79 18.78
CA PRO A 63 -6.34 -6.51 19.50
C PRO A 63 -5.55 -5.41 18.77
N CYS A 64 -4.66 -5.76 17.86
CA CYS A 64 -3.82 -4.80 17.16
C CYS A 64 -3.82 -5.04 15.65
N ASN A 65 -4.12 -4.00 14.90
CA ASN A 65 -3.84 -3.96 13.47
C ASN A 65 -2.38 -3.53 13.27
N THR A 66 -1.66 -4.27 12.43
CA THR A 66 -0.34 -3.89 11.95
C THR A 66 -0.50 -3.18 10.61
N THR A 67 0.07 -1.98 10.50
CA THR A 67 0.10 -1.25 9.23
C THR A 67 1.44 -1.46 8.55
N VAL A 68 1.39 -1.74 7.27
CA VAL A 68 2.53 -1.74 6.35
C VAL A 68 2.39 -0.53 5.45
N LEU A 69 3.33 0.39 5.53
CA LEU A 69 3.44 1.52 4.63
C LEU A 69 4.58 1.24 3.66
N SER A 70 4.33 1.28 2.37
CA SER A 70 5.32 0.91 1.35
C SER A 70 5.19 1.74 0.08
N SER A 71 6.29 1.77 -0.65
CA SER A 71 6.32 2.22 -2.04
C SER A 71 6.68 1.08 -2.97
N ILE A 72 6.33 1.21 -4.27
CA ILE A 72 6.72 0.29 -5.34
C ILE A 72 7.11 1.06 -6.60
N ARG A 73 8.14 0.57 -7.28
CA ARG A 73 8.60 1.02 -8.59
C ARG A 73 8.37 -0.05 -9.66
N LEU A 74 8.53 0.32 -10.92
CA LEU A 74 8.42 -0.58 -12.07
C LEU A 74 9.37 -1.79 -11.96
N ASN A 75 10.57 -1.60 -11.43
CA ASN A 75 11.57 -2.67 -11.25
C ASN A 75 11.30 -3.56 -10.01
N GLY A 76 10.18 -3.36 -9.33
CA GLY A 76 9.82 -4.11 -8.11
C GLY A 76 10.52 -3.62 -6.83
N ALA A 77 11.39 -2.61 -6.89
CA ALA A 77 12.01 -2.06 -5.69
C ALA A 77 10.96 -1.45 -4.76
N CYS A 78 11.02 -1.82 -3.49
CA CYS A 78 10.11 -1.37 -2.45
C CYS A 78 10.90 -0.78 -1.27
N ALA A 79 10.46 0.41 -0.81
CA ALA A 79 10.84 0.92 0.50
C ALA A 79 9.63 0.74 1.41
N TYR A 80 9.79 0.09 2.58
CA TYR A 80 8.65 -0.16 3.46
C TYR A 80 9.01 0.03 4.93
N THR A 81 7.98 0.24 5.73
CA THR A 81 8.02 0.23 7.19
C THR A 81 6.79 -0.50 7.75
N VAL A 82 6.93 -1.03 8.97
CA VAL A 82 5.88 -1.79 9.65
C VAL A 82 5.72 -1.24 11.06
N TYR A 83 4.49 -0.96 11.46
CA TYR A 83 4.18 -0.48 12.82
C TYR A 83 2.78 -0.90 13.26
N GLN A 84 2.54 -0.85 14.55
CA GLN A 84 1.21 -1.12 15.12
C GLN A 84 0.34 0.14 15.11
N GLY A 85 -0.95 -0.04 14.82
CA GLY A 85 -1.94 1.03 14.74
C GLY A 85 -1.99 1.71 13.37
N GLY A 86 -2.70 2.83 13.28
CA GLY A 86 -2.91 3.59 12.03
C GLY A 86 -1.75 4.50 11.68
N THR A 87 -1.76 4.99 10.44
CA THR A 87 -0.82 5.99 9.93
C THR A 87 -1.19 7.38 10.47
N THR A 88 -0.28 7.99 11.23
CA THR A 88 -0.36 9.42 11.58
C THR A 88 0.50 10.24 10.61
N ALA A 89 0.32 11.57 10.63
CA ALA A 89 1.13 12.46 9.80
C ALA A 89 2.62 12.38 10.13
N GLU A 90 2.95 12.20 11.41
CA GLU A 90 4.31 12.09 11.92
C GLU A 90 4.97 10.78 11.45
N ARG A 91 4.26 9.65 11.58
CA ARG A 91 4.74 8.34 11.09
C ARG A 91 4.95 8.33 9.59
N PHE A 92 4.06 8.98 8.86
CA PHE A 92 4.17 9.11 7.43
C PHE A 92 5.37 9.98 7.04
N ALA A 93 5.56 11.13 7.70
CA ALA A 93 6.71 12.00 7.49
C ALA A 93 8.03 11.29 7.85
N GLU A 94 8.07 10.52 8.93
CA GLU A 94 9.24 9.72 9.31
C GLU A 94 9.59 8.69 8.25
N TYR A 95 8.59 7.95 7.75
CA TYR A 95 8.78 7.01 6.64
C TYR A 95 9.33 7.69 5.39
N LEU A 96 8.74 8.80 4.98
CA LEU A 96 9.25 9.58 3.85
C LEU A 96 10.71 9.95 4.05
N LYS A 97 11.04 10.54 5.21
CA LYS A 97 12.38 11.04 5.52
C LYS A 97 13.43 9.94 5.60
N THR A 98 13.10 8.81 6.25
CA THR A 98 14.10 7.79 6.60
C THR A 98 14.16 6.61 5.64
N LYS A 99 13.08 6.35 4.92
CA LYS A 99 12.96 5.16 4.05
C LYS A 99 12.82 5.51 2.58
N LEU A 100 11.91 6.42 2.22
CA LEU A 100 11.58 6.66 0.81
C LEU A 100 12.51 7.70 0.16
N LEU A 101 12.56 8.94 0.67
CA LEU A 101 13.32 10.04 0.06
C LEU A 101 14.80 9.72 -0.19
N PRO A 102 15.52 8.98 0.69
CA PRO A 102 16.91 8.59 0.41
C PRO A 102 17.09 7.68 -0.81
N THR A 103 16.02 7.05 -1.30
CA THR A 103 16.05 6.15 -2.46
C THR A 103 15.64 6.83 -3.77
N LEU A 104 15.22 8.10 -3.70
CA LEU A 104 14.68 8.83 -4.84
C LEU A 104 15.73 9.69 -5.53
N SER A 105 15.60 9.79 -6.85
CA SER A 105 16.27 10.79 -7.67
C SER A 105 15.38 12.03 -7.87
N LYS A 106 15.94 13.11 -8.41
CA LYS A 106 15.18 14.33 -8.73
C LYS A 106 14.15 14.15 -9.84
N GLU A 107 14.31 13.10 -10.66
CA GLU A 107 13.41 12.77 -11.76
C GLU A 107 12.22 11.94 -11.31
N ASP A 108 12.29 11.36 -10.11
CA ASP A 108 11.24 10.51 -9.57
C ASP A 108 9.99 11.31 -9.20
N ILE A 109 8.84 10.68 -9.38
CA ILE A 109 7.53 11.24 -9.10
C ILE A 109 6.81 10.33 -8.11
N ILE A 110 6.56 10.82 -6.90
CA ILE A 110 5.78 10.11 -5.90
C ILE A 110 4.30 10.21 -6.27
N VAL A 111 3.62 9.08 -6.30
CA VAL A 111 2.18 8.98 -6.53
C VAL A 111 1.54 8.37 -5.29
N MET A 112 0.63 9.08 -4.64
CA MET A 112 -0.04 8.65 -3.41
C MET A 112 -1.54 8.95 -3.45
N ASP A 113 -2.29 8.33 -2.56
CA ASP A 113 -3.73 8.61 -2.42
C ASP A 113 -4.02 9.92 -1.67
N ASN A 114 -5.29 10.24 -1.52
CA ASN A 114 -5.76 11.47 -0.87
C ASN A 114 -6.05 11.30 0.64
N MET A 115 -5.30 10.46 1.37
CA MET A 115 -5.48 10.38 2.82
C MET A 115 -5.16 11.71 3.52
N ARG A 116 -5.87 12.01 4.61
CA ARG A 116 -5.68 13.26 5.37
C ARG A 116 -4.25 13.40 5.90
N SER A 117 -3.62 12.30 6.32
CA SER A 117 -2.23 12.27 6.79
C SER A 117 -1.25 12.77 5.72
N HIS A 118 -1.52 12.48 4.42
CA HIS A 118 -0.66 12.88 3.32
C HIS A 118 -0.74 14.38 3.00
N HIS A 119 -1.83 15.03 3.40
CA HIS A 119 -2.02 16.48 3.24
C HIS A 119 -1.56 17.29 4.46
N ALA A 120 -1.06 16.65 5.52
CA ALA A 120 -0.61 17.34 6.71
C ALA A 120 0.53 18.31 6.41
N LYS A 121 0.58 19.43 7.15
CA LYS A 121 1.58 20.50 6.94
C LYS A 121 3.01 19.96 7.01
N VAL A 122 3.31 19.11 7.99
CA VAL A 122 4.64 18.49 8.15
C VAL A 122 5.06 17.66 6.95
N VAL A 123 4.12 16.93 6.35
CA VAL A 123 4.37 16.10 5.16
C VAL A 123 4.64 16.97 3.94
N LYS A 124 3.79 17.99 3.70
CA LYS A 124 3.97 18.93 2.59
C LYS A 124 5.30 19.67 2.69
N GLN A 125 5.64 20.21 3.85
CA GLN A 125 6.92 20.89 4.07
C GLN A 125 8.11 19.98 3.78
N LEU A 126 8.03 18.69 4.18
CA LEU A 126 9.08 17.71 3.90
C LEU A 126 9.21 17.43 2.40
N LEU A 127 8.09 17.19 1.72
CA LEU A 127 8.08 16.93 0.27
C LEU A 127 8.59 18.13 -0.53
N ASP A 128 8.11 19.32 -0.20
CA ASP A 128 8.53 20.58 -0.87
C ASP A 128 10.02 20.84 -0.68
N SER A 129 10.56 20.58 0.52
CA SER A 129 12.00 20.73 0.81
C SER A 129 12.86 19.70 0.08
N SER A 130 12.32 18.51 -0.19
CA SER A 130 13.02 17.44 -0.91
C SER A 130 13.21 17.71 -2.40
N LYS A 131 12.45 18.66 -2.96
CA LYS A 131 12.41 18.99 -4.40
C LYS A 131 12.02 17.80 -5.30
N VAL A 132 11.41 16.76 -4.74
CA VAL A 132 10.86 15.61 -5.48
C VAL A 132 9.43 15.95 -5.88
N THR A 133 9.07 15.68 -7.12
CA THR A 133 7.69 15.87 -7.61
C THR A 133 6.77 14.86 -6.94
N TYR A 134 5.58 15.28 -6.51
CA TYR A 134 4.56 14.39 -5.99
C TYR A 134 3.18 14.70 -6.55
N LEU A 135 2.38 13.67 -6.71
CA LEU A 135 1.04 13.72 -7.29
C LEU A 135 0.05 12.92 -6.44
N TYR A 136 -1.18 13.39 -6.35
CA TYR A 136 -2.25 12.69 -5.67
C TYR A 136 -3.14 11.97 -6.68
N LEU A 137 -3.49 10.73 -6.40
CA LEU A 137 -4.46 9.98 -7.18
C LEU A 137 -5.83 10.67 -7.18
N PRO A 138 -6.62 10.56 -8.25
CA PRO A 138 -8.00 11.00 -8.23
C PRO A 138 -8.79 10.28 -7.14
N PRO A 139 -9.83 10.90 -6.57
CA PRO A 139 -10.68 10.26 -5.58
C PRO A 139 -11.23 8.91 -6.08
N TYR A 140 -11.37 7.95 -5.17
CA TYR A 140 -11.95 6.62 -5.44
C TYR A 140 -11.28 5.83 -6.58
N SER A 141 -9.95 5.91 -6.69
CA SER A 141 -9.20 5.35 -7.81
C SER A 141 -8.13 4.31 -7.43
N PRO A 142 -8.42 3.30 -6.59
CA PRO A 142 -7.43 2.26 -6.24
C PRO A 142 -7.00 1.44 -7.46
N ASP A 143 -7.84 1.32 -8.49
CA ASP A 143 -7.51 0.67 -9.74
C ASP A 143 -6.44 1.40 -10.58
N LEU A 144 -6.16 2.67 -10.26
CA LEU A 144 -5.06 3.46 -10.84
C LEU A 144 -3.77 3.36 -10.00
N ASN A 145 -3.80 2.63 -8.88
CA ASN A 145 -2.66 2.43 -8.00
C ASN A 145 -2.10 1.02 -8.15
N PRO A 146 -0.97 0.82 -8.86
CA PRO A 146 -0.40 -0.52 -9.08
C PRO A 146 0.03 -1.23 -7.80
N ILE A 147 0.31 -0.48 -6.72
CA ILE A 147 0.69 -1.04 -5.42
C ILE A 147 -0.39 -1.96 -4.82
N GLU A 148 -1.64 -1.80 -5.22
CA GLU A 148 -2.74 -2.68 -4.82
C GLU A 148 -2.51 -4.15 -5.24
N LYS A 149 -1.84 -4.35 -6.38
CA LYS A 149 -1.43 -5.69 -6.83
C LYS A 149 -0.34 -6.27 -5.94
N MET A 150 0.58 -5.44 -5.48
CA MET A 150 1.60 -5.81 -4.50
C MET A 150 0.95 -6.22 -3.17
N TRP A 151 -0.01 -5.43 -2.67
CA TRP A 151 -0.77 -5.78 -1.47
C TRP A 151 -1.51 -7.10 -1.60
N SER A 152 -2.11 -7.36 -2.75
CA SER A 152 -2.76 -8.64 -3.03
C SER A 152 -1.80 -9.82 -2.90
N LYS A 153 -0.59 -9.72 -3.46
CA LYS A 153 0.46 -10.74 -3.35
C LYS A 153 0.93 -10.92 -1.89
N LEU A 154 1.25 -9.81 -1.20
CA LEU A 154 1.69 -9.85 0.19
C LEU A 154 0.62 -10.50 1.09
N LYS A 155 -0.63 -10.08 0.96
CA LYS A 155 -1.75 -10.64 1.73
C LYS A 155 -1.99 -12.12 1.40
N ALA A 156 -1.82 -12.53 0.15
CA ALA A 156 -1.91 -13.94 -0.24
C ALA A 156 -0.79 -14.78 0.42
N PHE A 157 0.44 -14.26 0.43
CA PHE A 157 1.56 -14.87 1.14
C PHE A 157 1.27 -15.02 2.64
N LEU A 158 0.88 -13.94 3.33
CA LEU A 158 0.59 -13.97 4.77
C LEU A 158 -0.57 -14.93 5.12
N ARG A 159 -1.61 -15.01 4.26
CA ARG A 159 -2.69 -16.00 4.43
C ARG A 159 -2.19 -17.43 4.28
N LYS A 160 -1.21 -17.67 3.42
CA LYS A 160 -0.59 -18.98 3.24
C LYS A 160 0.22 -19.37 4.48
N GLU A 161 1.02 -18.46 5.00
CA GLU A 161 1.89 -18.66 6.16
C GLU A 161 1.12 -18.81 7.48
N LYS A 162 -0.13 -18.32 7.56
CA LYS A 162 -1.01 -18.45 8.73
C LYS A 162 -0.34 -17.98 10.04
N ILE A 163 0.30 -16.80 9.99
CA ILE A 163 0.94 -16.24 11.19
C ILE A 163 -0.13 -15.98 12.25
N ARG A 164 0.08 -16.55 13.45
CA ARG A 164 -0.87 -16.47 14.58
C ARG A 164 -0.30 -15.73 15.79
N ILE A 165 0.98 -15.39 15.77
CA ILE A 165 1.71 -14.68 16.82
C ILE A 165 2.05 -13.28 16.31
N ALA A 166 1.61 -12.25 17.01
CA ALA A 166 1.76 -10.86 16.55
C ALA A 166 3.23 -10.44 16.40
N SER A 167 4.12 -10.92 17.26
CA SER A 167 5.55 -10.61 17.20
C SER A 167 6.27 -11.23 15.97
N GLU A 168 5.69 -12.26 15.35
CA GLU A 168 6.24 -12.88 14.15
C GLU A 168 5.81 -12.18 12.86
N LEU A 169 4.76 -11.36 12.93
CA LEU A 169 4.16 -10.73 11.76
C LEU A 169 5.13 -9.81 10.99
N PRO A 170 5.97 -8.96 11.64
CA PRO A 170 6.97 -8.15 10.93
C PRO A 170 7.99 -8.99 10.15
N SER A 171 8.46 -10.09 10.73
CA SER A 171 9.38 -11.02 10.05
C SER A 171 8.72 -11.69 8.84
N ALA A 172 7.46 -12.12 8.97
CA ALA A 172 6.71 -12.70 7.87
C ALA A 172 6.44 -11.68 6.75
N ILE A 173 6.15 -10.42 7.09
CA ILE A 173 6.02 -9.33 6.12
C ILE A 173 7.31 -9.15 5.34
N SER A 174 8.47 -9.09 6.01
CA SER A 174 9.77 -8.99 5.37
C SER A 174 10.05 -10.14 4.40
N LYS A 175 9.75 -11.38 4.81
CA LYS A 175 9.82 -12.56 3.91
C LYS A 175 8.87 -12.42 2.71
N GLY A 176 7.66 -11.91 2.95
CA GLY A 176 6.68 -11.66 1.89
C GLY A 176 7.21 -10.69 0.83
N PHE A 177 7.84 -9.59 1.23
CA PHE A 177 8.45 -8.64 0.29
C PHE A 177 9.55 -9.26 -0.57
N LEU A 178 10.32 -10.21 -0.06
CA LEU A 178 11.34 -10.95 -0.86
C LEU A 178 10.73 -11.81 -1.97
N THR A 179 9.44 -12.17 -1.87
CA THR A 179 8.73 -12.95 -2.90
C THR A 179 8.05 -12.09 -3.96
N ILE A 180 8.01 -10.77 -3.77
CA ILE A 180 7.39 -9.82 -4.70
C ILE A 180 8.44 -9.36 -5.71
N ARG A 181 8.29 -9.84 -6.93
CA ARG A 181 9.10 -9.47 -8.10
C ARG A 181 8.17 -9.08 -9.24
#